data_2df412982adc8ab1dd67798ce3588bc8
#
_entry.id   2df412982adc8ab1dd67798ce3588bc8
#
_cell.length_a   1.000
_cell.length_b   1.000
_cell.length_c   1.000
_cell.angle_alpha   90.00
_cell.angle_beta   90.00
_cell.angle_gamma   90.00
#
_symmetry.space_group_name_H-M   'P 1'
#
loop_
_entity.id
_entity.type
_entity.pdbx_description
1 polymer ?
#
loop_
_entity_poly.entity_id
_entity_poly.type
_entity_poly.pdbx_seq_one_letter_code
_entity_poly.pdbx_strand_id
1 'polypeptide(L)'
;MKHFLSALLLAFFALAAPAAAQSFPPLTGRVVDQAHLLTPAQVSDLTSKSAALETQSGRQFVIATVSSLEGYPIEDYAYRLGRSWKIGSAKNNDGVLLLVAPNERKVWIATGYGAGGFLTDALSGVIIRENILPHFKQSPPDYGGGIEAGADAIIKQMSLPPDQAQKNLAQAQQSQQQRQHSSGGGLPVFFWLMIIGFVVLSHFRRAFGRQYRTRSGGISPWVALWGLNALANSTRRSSGFGGWGGGDGGGFGGGGFGGFSGGGGSFGGGGAGGSW
;
A
#
# COMPACT_ATOMS: atom_id res chain seq x y z
N MET A 1 -35.23 -39.45 -7.29
CA MET A 1 -33.87 -39.05 -6.83
C MET A 1 -32.97 -38.56 -7.96
N LYS A 2 -32.91 -39.19 -9.14
CA LYS A 2 -32.02 -38.79 -10.25
C LYS A 2 -32.36 -37.38 -10.79
N HIS A 3 -33.64 -36.98 -10.91
CA HIS A 3 -34.06 -35.67 -11.38
C HIS A 3 -33.81 -34.54 -10.35
N PHE A 4 -33.81 -34.87 -9.07
CA PHE A 4 -33.48 -33.90 -8.01
C PHE A 4 -31.99 -33.57 -7.99
N LEU A 5 -31.14 -34.57 -8.23
CA LEU A 5 -29.69 -34.39 -8.32
C LEU A 5 -29.29 -33.56 -9.55
N SER A 6 -29.94 -33.79 -10.71
CA SER A 6 -29.69 -32.99 -11.92
C SER A 6 -30.18 -31.55 -11.81
N ALA A 7 -31.32 -31.31 -11.14
CA ALA A 7 -31.79 -29.95 -10.87
C ALA A 7 -30.86 -29.19 -9.91
N LEU A 8 -30.31 -29.86 -8.88
CA LEU A 8 -29.33 -29.28 -7.95
C LEU A 8 -28.01 -28.93 -8.65
N LEU A 9 -27.56 -29.81 -9.57
CA LEU A 9 -26.34 -29.57 -10.36
C LEU A 9 -26.51 -28.41 -11.34
N LEU A 10 -27.68 -28.29 -11.98
CA LEU A 10 -28.01 -27.15 -12.84
C LEU A 10 -28.12 -25.83 -12.06
N ALA A 11 -28.69 -25.85 -10.86
CA ALA A 11 -28.75 -24.69 -9.98
C ALA A 11 -27.35 -24.24 -9.51
N PHE A 12 -26.44 -25.18 -9.25
CA PHE A 12 -25.04 -24.87 -8.88
C PHE A 12 -24.27 -24.24 -10.06
N PHE A 13 -24.52 -24.69 -11.29
CA PHE A 13 -23.91 -24.11 -12.48
C PHE A 13 -24.47 -22.70 -12.82
N ALA A 14 -25.74 -22.45 -12.49
CA ALA A 14 -26.35 -21.13 -12.68
C ALA A 14 -25.86 -20.06 -11.69
N LEU A 15 -25.26 -20.45 -10.56
CA LEU A 15 -24.65 -19.55 -9.58
C LEU A 15 -23.18 -19.21 -9.87
N ALA A 16 -22.55 -19.81 -10.89
CA ALA A 16 -21.23 -19.42 -11.33
C ALA A 16 -21.30 -18.03 -12.02
N ALA A 17 -21.32 -16.98 -11.21
CA ALA A 17 -21.17 -15.63 -11.73
C ALA A 17 -19.82 -15.54 -12.46
N PRO A 18 -19.76 -15.01 -13.70
CA PRO A 18 -18.50 -14.82 -14.37
C PRO A 18 -17.63 -13.91 -13.49
N ALA A 19 -16.46 -14.40 -13.07
CA ALA A 19 -15.45 -13.55 -12.45
C ALA A 19 -15.06 -12.50 -13.49
N ALA A 20 -15.48 -11.26 -13.29
CA ALA A 20 -15.07 -10.16 -14.17
C ALA A 20 -13.54 -10.09 -14.12
N ALA A 21 -12.90 -10.36 -15.25
CA ALA A 21 -11.46 -10.21 -15.37
C ALA A 21 -11.14 -8.73 -15.24
N GLN A 22 -10.24 -8.37 -14.33
CA GLN A 22 -9.77 -7.01 -14.14
C GLN A 22 -9.19 -6.49 -15.46
N SER A 23 -9.69 -5.35 -15.94
CA SER A 23 -9.21 -4.76 -17.18
C SER A 23 -8.23 -3.63 -16.86
N PHE A 24 -6.98 -3.80 -17.28
CA PHE A 24 -5.97 -2.74 -17.12
C PHE A 24 -5.93 -1.84 -18.36
N PRO A 25 -5.65 -0.54 -18.20
CA PRO A 25 -5.38 0.33 -19.33
C PRO A 25 -4.16 -0.18 -20.11
N PRO A 26 -4.15 0.02 -21.46
CA PRO A 26 -2.99 -0.35 -22.25
C PRO A 26 -1.79 0.53 -21.90
N LEU A 27 -0.57 -0.04 -21.93
CA LEU A 27 0.66 0.71 -21.76
C LEU A 27 0.94 1.52 -23.05
N THR A 28 0.52 2.78 -23.07
CA THR A 28 0.68 3.66 -24.23
C THR A 28 2.00 4.43 -24.23
N GLY A 29 2.70 4.44 -23.10
CA GLY A 29 3.97 5.16 -22.93
C GLY A 29 4.50 5.05 -21.51
N ARG A 30 5.50 5.86 -21.18
CA ARG A 30 6.07 5.95 -19.82
C ARG A 30 5.17 6.68 -18.86
N VAL A 31 4.24 7.48 -19.38
CA VAL A 31 3.20 8.16 -18.62
C VAL A 31 1.85 7.79 -19.22
N VAL A 32 0.99 7.15 -18.44
CA VAL A 32 -0.37 6.75 -18.79
C VAL A 32 -1.33 7.53 -17.90
N ASP A 33 -1.83 8.65 -18.40
CA ASP A 33 -2.69 9.56 -17.64
C ASP A 33 -4.18 9.33 -17.99
N GLN A 34 -4.77 8.25 -17.44
CA GLN A 34 -6.18 7.93 -17.66
C GLN A 34 -7.12 8.83 -16.85
N ALA A 35 -6.67 9.35 -15.73
CA ALA A 35 -7.47 10.23 -14.88
C ALA A 35 -7.38 11.72 -15.29
N HIS A 36 -6.59 12.04 -16.34
CA HIS A 36 -6.41 13.40 -16.87
C HIS A 36 -5.95 14.39 -15.79
N LEU A 37 -4.98 14.00 -14.99
CA LEU A 37 -4.42 14.83 -13.91
C LEU A 37 -3.25 15.70 -14.36
N LEU A 38 -2.67 15.42 -15.53
CA LEU A 38 -1.46 16.03 -16.04
C LEU A 38 -1.76 16.91 -17.25
N THR A 39 -1.06 18.02 -17.33
CA THR A 39 -1.03 18.82 -18.55
C THR A 39 -0.16 18.13 -19.62
N PRO A 40 -0.36 18.43 -20.92
CA PRO A 40 0.50 17.87 -21.97
C PRO A 40 1.98 18.18 -21.78
N ALA A 41 2.31 19.34 -21.22
CA ALA A 41 3.69 19.72 -20.90
C ALA A 41 4.30 18.82 -19.82
N GLN A 42 3.55 18.53 -18.76
CA GLN A 42 3.97 17.62 -17.68
C GLN A 42 4.13 16.19 -18.18
N VAL A 43 3.22 15.69 -19.01
CA VAL A 43 3.35 14.37 -19.65
C VAL A 43 4.63 14.28 -20.47
N SER A 44 4.94 15.32 -21.26
CA SER A 44 6.17 15.38 -22.09
C SER A 44 7.42 15.41 -21.22
N ASP A 45 7.46 16.24 -20.17
CA ASP A 45 8.61 16.36 -19.26
C ASP A 45 8.86 15.04 -18.52
N LEU A 46 7.83 14.48 -17.89
CA LEU A 46 7.92 13.20 -17.17
C LEU A 46 8.33 12.04 -18.08
N THR A 47 7.84 12.01 -19.33
CA THR A 47 8.23 11.02 -20.32
C THR A 47 9.71 11.13 -20.65
N SER A 48 10.20 12.36 -20.86
CA SER A 48 11.61 12.64 -21.17
C SER A 48 12.53 12.25 -20.01
N LYS A 49 12.15 12.62 -18.77
CA LYS A 49 12.88 12.26 -17.55
C LYS A 49 12.95 10.75 -17.33
N SER A 50 11.83 10.04 -17.53
CA SER A 50 11.79 8.58 -17.43
C SER A 50 12.65 7.90 -18.53
N ALA A 51 12.63 8.43 -19.75
CA ALA A 51 13.46 7.93 -20.84
C ALA A 51 14.95 8.14 -20.55
N ALA A 52 15.33 9.30 -20.04
CA ALA A 52 16.70 9.60 -19.63
C ALA A 52 17.19 8.66 -18.53
N LEU A 53 16.36 8.39 -17.53
CA LEU A 53 16.67 7.43 -16.47
C LEU A 53 16.97 6.04 -17.03
N GLU A 54 16.14 5.53 -17.94
CA GLU A 54 16.34 4.20 -18.54
C GLU A 54 17.62 4.16 -19.38
N THR A 55 17.89 5.20 -20.15
CA THR A 55 19.14 5.32 -20.93
C THR A 55 20.38 5.31 -20.04
N GLN A 56 20.32 5.97 -18.86
CA GLN A 56 21.47 6.11 -17.96
C GLN A 56 21.68 4.88 -17.07
N SER A 57 20.61 4.26 -16.62
CA SER A 57 20.65 3.22 -15.58
C SER A 57 20.13 1.85 -16.02
N GLY A 58 19.48 1.76 -17.17
CA GLY A 58 18.76 0.58 -17.64
C GLY A 58 17.46 0.30 -16.87
N ARG A 59 17.11 1.13 -15.88
CA ARG A 59 15.94 0.94 -15.01
C ARG A 59 14.71 1.61 -15.60
N GLN A 60 13.57 0.94 -15.52
CA GLN A 60 12.31 1.48 -16.04
C GLN A 60 11.47 2.09 -14.93
N PHE A 61 11.01 3.31 -15.17
CA PHE A 61 10.05 4.01 -14.34
C PHE A 61 8.83 4.42 -15.15
N VAL A 62 7.65 4.08 -14.66
CA VAL A 62 6.37 4.37 -15.31
C VAL A 62 5.45 5.08 -14.33
N ILE A 63 4.70 6.04 -14.84
CA ILE A 63 3.69 6.79 -14.08
C ILE A 63 2.33 6.43 -14.65
N ALA A 64 1.39 6.08 -13.78
CA ALA A 64 0.01 5.79 -14.14
C ALA A 64 -0.95 6.59 -13.28
N THR A 65 -1.94 7.19 -13.89
CA THR A 65 -3.12 7.67 -13.20
C THR A 65 -4.33 6.88 -13.67
N VAL A 66 -5.20 6.47 -12.76
CA VAL A 66 -6.41 5.69 -13.07
C VAL A 66 -7.63 6.35 -12.45
N SER A 67 -8.74 6.32 -13.18
CA SER A 67 -9.99 6.90 -12.68
C SER A 67 -10.65 6.04 -11.61
N SER A 68 -10.37 4.73 -11.56
CA SER A 68 -10.90 3.81 -10.56
C SER A 68 -9.97 2.62 -10.35
N LEU A 69 -9.96 2.12 -9.12
CA LEU A 69 -9.29 0.88 -8.73
C LEU A 69 -10.22 -0.36 -8.88
N GLU A 70 -11.44 -0.19 -9.42
CA GLU A 70 -12.41 -1.27 -9.62
C GLU A 70 -12.73 -2.06 -8.34
N GLY A 71 -12.64 -1.39 -7.18
CA GLY A 71 -12.87 -2.02 -5.86
C GLY A 71 -11.68 -2.78 -5.29
N TYR A 72 -10.56 -2.85 -5.99
CA TYR A 72 -9.35 -3.51 -5.48
C TYR A 72 -8.56 -2.58 -4.55
N PRO A 73 -7.82 -3.15 -3.58
CA PRO A 73 -6.77 -2.42 -2.86
C PRO A 73 -5.73 -1.86 -3.85
N ILE A 74 -5.23 -0.63 -3.60
CA ILE A 74 -4.30 0.02 -4.54
C ILE A 74 -2.99 -0.75 -4.71
N GLU A 75 -2.51 -1.40 -3.65
CA GLU A 75 -1.34 -2.27 -3.67
C GLU A 75 -1.51 -3.45 -4.64
N ASP A 76 -2.65 -4.13 -4.58
CA ASP A 76 -2.97 -5.24 -5.47
C ASP A 76 -3.13 -4.78 -6.92
N TYR A 77 -3.81 -3.65 -7.12
CA TYR A 77 -3.99 -3.06 -8.44
C TYR A 77 -2.63 -2.69 -9.06
N ALA A 78 -1.78 -1.96 -8.31
CA ALA A 78 -0.46 -1.54 -8.78
C ALA A 78 0.45 -2.73 -9.08
N TYR A 79 0.45 -3.75 -8.23
CA TYR A 79 1.20 -4.99 -8.44
C TYR A 79 0.79 -5.71 -9.73
N ARG A 80 -0.51 -5.91 -9.94
CA ARG A 80 -1.04 -6.59 -11.14
C ARG A 80 -0.81 -5.75 -12.40
N LEU A 81 -1.00 -4.43 -12.31
CA LEU A 81 -0.74 -3.50 -13.40
C LEU A 81 0.72 -3.53 -13.82
N GLY A 82 1.65 -3.44 -12.86
CA GLY A 82 3.08 -3.51 -13.14
C GLY A 82 3.51 -4.81 -13.81
N ARG A 83 2.92 -5.92 -13.40
CA ARG A 83 3.14 -7.24 -14.05
C ARG A 83 2.50 -7.34 -15.43
N SER A 84 1.29 -6.84 -15.60
CA SER A 84 0.59 -6.82 -16.89
C SER A 84 1.38 -6.02 -17.92
N TRP A 85 1.95 -4.90 -17.50
CA TRP A 85 2.79 -4.05 -18.33
C TRP A 85 4.23 -4.52 -18.43
N LYS A 86 4.64 -5.52 -17.64
CA LYS A 86 5.99 -6.10 -17.63
C LYS A 86 7.08 -5.04 -17.43
N ILE A 87 6.83 -4.06 -16.54
CA ILE A 87 7.75 -2.94 -16.30
C ILE A 87 9.04 -3.44 -15.66
N GLY A 88 10.19 -2.93 -16.13
CA GLY A 88 11.52 -3.34 -15.72
C GLY A 88 12.12 -4.42 -16.61
N SER A 89 13.42 -4.66 -16.48
CA SER A 89 14.11 -5.67 -17.26
C SER A 89 13.75 -7.08 -16.79
N ALA A 90 13.62 -8.03 -17.72
CA ALA A 90 13.37 -9.44 -17.40
C ALA A 90 14.47 -10.05 -16.53
N LYS A 91 15.73 -9.55 -16.66
CA LYS A 91 16.88 -10.04 -15.90
C LYS A 91 16.91 -9.53 -14.47
N ASN A 92 16.63 -8.24 -14.26
CA ASN A 92 16.86 -7.58 -12.99
C ASN A 92 15.56 -7.31 -12.22
N ASN A 93 14.40 -7.30 -12.90
CA ASN A 93 13.09 -6.94 -12.32
C ASN A 93 13.14 -5.57 -11.59
N ASP A 94 13.79 -4.59 -12.19
CA ASP A 94 14.16 -3.31 -11.62
C ASP A 94 13.18 -2.18 -11.98
N GLY A 95 11.97 -2.55 -12.33
CA GLY A 95 10.91 -1.62 -12.66
C GLY A 95 10.30 -0.93 -11.44
N VAL A 96 9.84 0.31 -11.62
CA VAL A 96 9.09 1.08 -10.63
C VAL A 96 7.86 1.68 -11.28
N LEU A 97 6.73 1.62 -10.59
CA LEU A 97 5.45 2.20 -11.00
C LEU A 97 4.95 3.16 -9.92
N LEU A 98 4.73 4.41 -10.31
CA LEU A 98 3.95 5.37 -9.50
C LEU A 98 2.50 5.34 -9.97
N LEU A 99 1.59 4.90 -9.12
CA LEU A 99 0.15 4.83 -9.38
C LEU A 99 -0.61 5.85 -8.56
N VAL A 100 -1.47 6.63 -9.20
CA VAL A 100 -2.35 7.61 -8.54
C VAL A 100 -3.81 7.31 -8.91
N ALA A 101 -4.67 7.19 -7.90
CA ALA A 101 -6.11 6.99 -8.02
C ALA A 101 -6.84 8.13 -7.29
N PRO A 102 -7.21 9.22 -8.00
CA PRO A 102 -7.73 10.42 -7.37
C PRO A 102 -9.11 10.23 -6.73
N ASN A 103 -9.97 9.39 -7.31
CA ASN A 103 -11.30 9.16 -6.78
C ASN A 103 -11.27 8.41 -5.44
N GLU A 104 -10.35 7.47 -5.28
CA GLU A 104 -10.11 6.76 -4.02
C GLU A 104 -9.15 7.52 -3.08
N ARG A 105 -8.59 8.64 -3.53
CA ARG A 105 -7.58 9.45 -2.81
C ARG A 105 -6.40 8.62 -2.35
N LYS A 106 -5.86 7.83 -3.27
CA LYS A 106 -4.76 6.91 -2.98
C LYS A 106 -3.62 7.07 -3.98
N VAL A 107 -2.40 6.97 -3.46
CA VAL A 107 -1.17 6.90 -4.23
C VAL A 107 -0.35 5.70 -3.78
N TRP A 108 0.32 5.04 -4.72
CA TRP A 108 1.19 3.89 -4.46
C TRP A 108 2.43 3.94 -5.32
N ILE A 109 3.58 3.66 -4.73
CA ILE A 109 4.81 3.36 -5.46
C ILE A 109 5.02 1.85 -5.38
N ALA A 110 4.86 1.15 -6.50
CA ALA A 110 5.12 -0.28 -6.60
C ALA A 110 6.53 -0.52 -7.14
N THR A 111 7.21 -1.51 -6.58
CA THR A 111 8.60 -1.85 -6.93
C THR A 111 8.70 -3.28 -7.44
N GLY A 112 9.49 -3.49 -8.49
CA GLY A 112 9.89 -4.81 -8.95
C GLY A 112 10.82 -5.49 -7.95
N TYR A 113 11.00 -6.81 -8.08
CA TYR A 113 11.83 -7.61 -7.16
C TYR A 113 13.25 -7.07 -7.00
N GLY A 114 13.85 -6.55 -8.06
CA GLY A 114 15.22 -6.01 -8.06
C GLY A 114 15.32 -4.55 -7.64
N ALA A 115 14.19 -3.87 -7.49
CA ALA A 115 14.19 -2.44 -7.14
C ALA A 115 14.60 -2.16 -5.69
N GLY A 116 14.50 -3.15 -4.79
CA GLY A 116 14.81 -3.00 -3.37
C GLY A 116 16.24 -2.53 -3.07
N GLY A 117 17.18 -2.73 -3.98
CA GLY A 117 18.57 -2.27 -3.85
C GLY A 117 18.74 -0.74 -3.95
N PHE A 118 17.76 -0.03 -4.49
CA PHE A 118 17.81 1.42 -4.67
C PHE A 118 16.53 2.14 -4.22
N LEU A 119 15.38 1.47 -4.16
CA LEU A 119 14.11 2.03 -3.72
C LEU A 119 13.36 1.03 -2.85
N THR A 120 13.53 1.12 -1.53
CA THR A 120 12.82 0.29 -0.56
C THR A 120 11.42 0.84 -0.25
N ASP A 121 10.56 0.01 0.34
CA ASP A 121 9.24 0.43 0.82
C ASP A 121 9.34 1.60 1.81
N ALA A 122 10.36 1.58 2.68
CA ALA A 122 10.65 2.66 3.62
C ALA A 122 10.86 4.00 2.91
N LEU A 123 11.71 4.02 1.89
CA LEU A 123 12.02 5.23 1.13
C LEU A 123 10.85 5.66 0.25
N SER A 124 10.15 4.71 -0.38
CA SER A 124 8.92 4.98 -1.13
C SER A 124 7.88 5.68 -0.25
N GLY A 125 7.73 5.23 1.00
CA GLY A 125 6.85 5.88 1.97
C GLY A 125 7.33 7.28 2.38
N VAL A 126 8.63 7.54 2.45
CA VAL A 126 9.19 8.89 2.68
C VAL A 126 8.86 9.79 1.49
N ILE A 127 9.13 9.35 0.26
CA ILE A 127 8.86 10.11 -0.96
C ILE A 127 7.38 10.49 -1.04
N ILE A 128 6.47 9.54 -0.81
CA ILE A 128 5.04 9.83 -0.83
C ILE A 128 4.68 10.92 0.19
N ARG A 129 5.14 10.79 1.43
CA ARG A 129 4.77 11.73 2.50
C ARG A 129 5.39 13.10 2.34
N GLU A 130 6.59 13.20 1.82
CA GLU A 130 7.35 14.45 1.79
C GLU A 130 7.26 15.17 0.45
N ASN A 131 7.08 14.44 -0.66
CA ASN A 131 7.04 15.03 -1.99
C ASN A 131 5.65 15.01 -2.62
N ILE A 132 4.82 13.98 -2.42
CA ILE A 132 3.54 13.84 -3.11
C ILE A 132 2.38 14.39 -2.29
N LEU A 133 2.19 13.88 -1.08
CA LEU A 133 1.03 14.21 -0.25
C LEU A 133 0.89 15.69 0.12
N PRO A 134 1.97 16.49 0.29
CA PRO A 134 1.82 17.92 0.55
C PRO A 134 1.09 18.65 -0.57
N HIS A 135 1.28 18.24 -1.83
CA HIS A 135 0.58 18.81 -2.99
C HIS A 135 -0.88 18.32 -3.07
N PHE A 136 -1.11 17.01 -2.87
CA PHE A 136 -2.44 16.42 -2.98
C PHE A 136 -3.41 16.88 -1.89
N LYS A 137 -2.89 17.34 -0.74
CA LYS A 137 -3.66 17.90 0.37
C LYS A 137 -3.99 19.37 0.26
N GLN A 138 -3.53 20.03 -0.78
CA GLN A 138 -3.88 21.44 -1.05
C GLN A 138 -5.37 21.57 -1.42
N SER A 139 -5.88 22.78 -1.36
CA SER A 139 -7.25 23.09 -1.78
C SER A 139 -7.23 24.27 -2.75
N PRO A 140 -7.41 24.05 -4.07
CA PRO A 140 -7.62 22.75 -4.73
C PRO A 140 -6.36 21.87 -4.73
N PRO A 141 -6.52 20.51 -4.86
CA PRO A 141 -5.38 19.61 -4.95
C PRO A 141 -4.50 19.89 -6.17
N ASP A 142 -3.19 19.97 -5.97
CA ASP A 142 -2.20 20.05 -7.04
C ASP A 142 -1.67 18.66 -7.39
N TYR A 143 -2.44 17.91 -8.18
CA TYR A 143 -2.04 16.55 -8.58
C TYR A 143 -0.81 16.55 -9.49
N GLY A 144 -0.75 17.48 -10.45
CA GLY A 144 0.35 17.58 -11.38
C GLY A 144 1.67 17.85 -10.67
N GLY A 145 1.72 18.88 -9.84
CA GLY A 145 2.93 19.20 -9.07
C GLY A 145 3.36 18.11 -8.11
N GLY A 146 2.40 17.42 -7.47
CA GLY A 146 2.72 16.29 -6.59
C GLY A 146 3.27 15.07 -7.33
N ILE A 147 2.74 14.76 -8.52
CA ILE A 147 3.26 13.69 -9.38
C ILE A 147 4.67 14.04 -9.87
N GLU A 148 4.92 15.26 -10.31
CA GLU A 148 6.25 15.72 -10.73
C GLU A 148 7.26 15.65 -9.59
N ALA A 149 6.94 16.21 -8.42
CA ALA A 149 7.81 16.18 -7.25
C ALA A 149 8.15 14.74 -6.80
N GLY A 150 7.15 13.88 -6.81
CA GLY A 150 7.34 12.45 -6.51
C GLY A 150 8.20 11.74 -7.55
N ALA A 151 7.94 11.99 -8.83
CA ALA A 151 8.70 11.41 -9.94
C ALA A 151 10.17 11.85 -9.91
N ASP A 152 10.43 13.14 -9.68
CA ASP A 152 11.79 13.68 -9.58
C ASP A 152 12.56 13.06 -8.40
N ALA A 153 11.91 12.85 -7.26
CA ALA A 153 12.52 12.18 -6.11
C ALA A 153 12.83 10.71 -6.40
N ILE A 154 11.93 9.99 -7.07
CA ILE A 154 12.12 8.59 -7.51
C ILE A 154 13.27 8.51 -8.51
N ILE A 155 13.26 9.32 -9.56
CA ILE A 155 14.28 9.35 -10.61
C ILE A 155 15.65 9.67 -10.02
N LYS A 156 15.72 10.68 -9.15
CA LYS A 156 16.96 11.03 -8.44
C LYS A 156 17.52 9.84 -7.68
N GLN A 157 16.69 9.13 -6.93
CA GLN A 157 17.12 7.94 -6.18
C GLN A 157 17.55 6.79 -7.08
N MET A 158 16.80 6.54 -8.16
CA MET A 158 17.10 5.49 -9.12
C MET A 158 18.36 5.78 -9.95
N SER A 159 18.78 7.04 -10.06
CA SER A 159 19.99 7.45 -10.78
C SER A 159 21.27 7.39 -9.92
N LEU A 160 21.13 7.20 -8.59
CA LEU A 160 22.29 7.20 -7.71
C LEU A 160 23.18 5.97 -7.91
N PRO A 161 24.50 6.12 -7.73
CA PRO A 161 25.42 4.99 -7.57
C PRO A 161 25.00 4.13 -6.37
N PRO A 162 25.28 2.81 -6.40
CA PRO A 162 24.84 1.86 -5.37
C PRO A 162 25.19 2.28 -3.95
N ASP A 163 26.39 2.81 -3.72
CA ASP A 163 26.85 3.23 -2.39
C ASP A 163 26.05 4.41 -1.80
N GLN A 164 25.67 5.37 -2.67
CA GLN A 164 24.85 6.51 -2.26
C GLN A 164 23.39 6.11 -2.08
N ALA A 165 22.87 5.26 -2.96
CA ALA A 165 21.54 4.71 -2.81
C ALA A 165 21.38 4.00 -1.46
N GLN A 166 22.34 3.14 -1.07
CA GLN A 166 22.32 2.43 0.21
C GLN A 166 22.35 3.36 1.43
N LYS A 167 23.09 4.46 1.38
CA LYS A 167 23.07 5.46 2.46
C LYS A 167 21.69 6.08 2.66
N ASN A 168 21.02 6.46 1.57
CA ASN A 168 19.67 7.00 1.62
C ASN A 168 18.66 5.97 2.16
N LEU A 169 18.80 4.69 1.76
CA LEU A 169 17.98 3.61 2.27
C LEU A 169 18.13 3.43 3.79
N ALA A 170 19.37 3.44 4.29
CA ALA A 170 19.64 3.33 5.73
C ALA A 170 19.02 4.51 6.50
N GLN A 171 19.14 5.73 6.00
CA GLN A 171 18.51 6.91 6.62
C GLN A 171 16.98 6.81 6.64
N ALA A 172 16.36 6.36 5.55
CA ALA A 172 14.92 6.19 5.47
C ALA A 172 14.42 5.13 6.47
N GLN A 173 15.14 4.03 6.63
CA GLN A 173 14.83 2.99 7.62
C GLN A 173 14.93 3.51 9.05
N GLN A 174 16.02 4.25 9.38
CA GLN A 174 16.18 4.86 10.70
C GLN A 174 15.06 5.84 11.03
N SER A 175 14.67 6.68 10.07
CA SER A 175 13.58 7.63 10.27
C SER A 175 12.22 6.95 10.52
N GLN A 176 11.96 5.79 9.91
CA GLN A 176 10.76 5.00 10.19
C GLN A 176 10.79 4.37 11.57
N GLN A 177 11.93 3.80 11.98
CA GLN A 177 12.10 3.23 13.33
C GLN A 177 11.89 4.27 14.43
N GLN A 178 12.45 5.47 14.26
CA GLN A 178 12.25 6.57 15.21
C GLN A 178 10.78 6.99 15.35
N ARG A 179 10.04 7.02 14.25
CA ARG A 179 8.59 7.35 14.26
C ARG A 179 7.76 6.26 14.95
N GLN A 180 8.10 5.00 14.80
CA GLN A 180 7.42 3.90 15.50
C GLN A 180 7.67 3.95 17.02
N HIS A 181 8.87 4.35 17.45
CA HIS A 181 9.18 4.51 18.87
C HIS A 181 8.54 5.76 19.50
N SER A 182 8.36 6.83 18.75
CA SER A 182 7.74 8.06 19.27
C SER A 182 6.22 8.00 19.42
N SER A 183 5.53 7.14 18.69
CA SER A 183 4.08 6.98 18.80
C SER A 183 3.63 6.05 19.93
N GLY A 184 4.53 5.31 20.56
CA GLY A 184 4.24 4.34 21.63
C GLY A 184 4.63 4.77 23.04
N GLY A 185 5.35 5.86 23.22
CA GLY A 185 6.08 6.13 24.47
C GLY A 185 5.30 6.78 25.62
N GLY A 186 4.15 7.36 25.39
CA GLY A 186 3.42 8.11 26.44
C GLY A 186 2.26 7.36 27.09
N LEU A 187 1.50 6.64 26.33
CA LEU A 187 0.28 5.99 26.84
C LEU A 187 0.53 4.82 27.80
N PRO A 188 1.47 3.88 27.55
CA PRO A 188 1.68 2.79 28.48
C PRO A 188 2.27 3.25 29.83
N VAL A 189 3.18 4.24 29.84
CA VAL A 189 3.74 4.77 31.09
C VAL A 189 2.68 5.48 31.91
N PHE A 190 1.85 6.29 31.29
CA PHE A 190 0.74 6.98 31.96
C PHE A 190 -0.31 5.99 32.50
N PHE A 191 -0.59 4.95 31.74
CA PHE A 191 -1.51 3.88 32.15
C PHE A 191 -0.96 3.09 33.34
N TRP A 192 0.33 2.76 33.36
CA TRP A 192 0.97 2.10 34.51
C TRP A 192 1.04 2.99 35.74
N LEU A 193 1.35 4.28 35.57
CA LEU A 193 1.32 5.25 36.69
C LEU A 193 -0.09 5.41 37.26
N MET A 194 -1.12 5.40 36.42
CA MET A 194 -2.51 5.44 36.86
C MET A 194 -2.92 4.18 37.63
N ILE A 195 -2.48 2.99 37.17
CA ILE A 195 -2.71 1.73 37.88
C ILE A 195 -1.99 1.71 39.21
N ILE A 196 -0.72 2.11 39.26
CA ILE A 196 0.06 2.19 40.51
C ILE A 196 -0.59 3.19 41.46
N GLY A 197 -0.98 4.37 40.99
CA GLY A 197 -1.72 5.36 41.78
C GLY A 197 -3.04 4.82 42.34
N PHE A 198 -3.79 4.08 41.56
CA PHE A 198 -5.06 3.45 41.98
C PHE A 198 -4.83 2.36 43.03
N VAL A 199 -3.79 1.53 42.85
CA VAL A 199 -3.41 0.48 43.80
C VAL A 199 -2.96 1.11 45.12
N VAL A 200 -2.12 2.14 45.10
CA VAL A 200 -1.67 2.87 46.29
C VAL A 200 -2.88 3.53 47.00
N LEU A 201 -3.74 4.20 46.23
CA LEU A 201 -4.94 4.83 46.79
C LEU A 201 -5.92 3.81 47.39
N SER A 202 -6.05 2.62 46.80
CA SER A 202 -6.87 1.54 47.31
C SER A 202 -6.36 0.95 48.63
N HIS A 203 -5.01 0.91 48.79
CA HIS A 203 -4.40 0.51 50.06
C HIS A 203 -4.58 1.56 51.17
N PHE A 204 -4.48 2.86 50.83
CA PHE A 204 -4.74 3.94 51.76
C PHE A 204 -6.20 3.97 52.22
N ARG A 205 -7.17 3.66 51.34
CA ARG A 205 -8.60 3.58 51.73
C ARG A 205 -8.89 2.41 52.68
N ARG A 206 -8.10 1.34 52.69
CA ARG A 206 -8.22 0.25 53.67
C ARG A 206 -7.68 0.60 55.06
N ALA A 207 -6.78 1.56 55.16
CA ALA A 207 -6.19 1.98 56.43
C ALA A 207 -7.09 2.95 57.21
N PHE A 208 -8.07 3.60 56.57
CA PHE A 208 -8.95 4.61 57.23
C PHE A 208 -10.46 4.35 57.13
N GLY A 209 -10.88 3.16 56.66
CA GLY A 209 -12.29 2.84 56.46
C GLY A 209 -12.90 2.02 57.59
N ARG A 210 -13.68 2.63 58.48
CA ARG A 210 -14.58 1.97 59.42
C ARG A 210 -15.56 1.06 58.64
N GLN A 211 -15.77 -0.16 59.16
CA GLN A 211 -16.68 -1.16 58.61
C GLN A 211 -18.10 -0.66 58.55
N TYR A 212 -18.67 -0.53 57.36
CA TYR A 212 -20.12 -0.60 57.15
C TYR A 212 -20.43 -1.87 56.38
N ARG A 213 -21.09 -2.79 57.07
CA ARG A 213 -21.53 -4.09 56.55
C ARG A 213 -22.87 -3.86 55.88
N THR A 214 -22.92 -3.88 54.55
CA THR A 214 -24.17 -4.05 53.81
C THR A 214 -24.06 -5.26 52.92
N ARG A 215 -25.00 -6.16 53.15
CA ARG A 215 -25.29 -7.45 52.51
C ARG A 215 -26.14 -7.14 51.29
N SER A 216 -25.59 -7.21 50.09
CA SER A 216 -26.37 -7.38 48.85
C SER A 216 -25.43 -7.86 47.75
N GLY A 217 -25.72 -9.09 47.25
CA GLY A 217 -25.02 -9.67 46.12
C GLY A 217 -25.48 -9.01 44.83
N GLY A 218 -24.60 -8.27 44.20
CA GLY A 218 -24.77 -7.74 42.85
C GLY A 218 -23.43 -7.81 42.12
N ILE A 219 -23.44 -8.34 40.90
CA ILE A 219 -22.29 -8.37 40.04
C ILE A 219 -21.85 -6.93 39.78
N SER A 220 -20.60 -6.59 40.06
CA SER A 220 -20.12 -5.23 39.88
C SER A 220 -20.15 -4.83 38.40
N PRO A 221 -20.59 -3.60 38.05
CA PRO A 221 -20.67 -3.15 36.64
C PRO A 221 -19.36 -3.25 35.86
N TRP A 222 -18.23 -3.28 36.57
CA TRP A 222 -16.89 -3.39 35.99
C TRP A 222 -16.59 -4.76 35.38
N VAL A 223 -17.14 -5.84 35.91
CA VAL A 223 -16.98 -7.19 35.40
C VAL A 223 -17.74 -7.36 34.09
N ALA A 224 -18.92 -6.72 33.99
CA ALA A 224 -19.71 -6.71 32.76
C ALA A 224 -19.01 -5.94 31.64
N LEU A 225 -18.39 -4.79 31.95
CA LEU A 225 -17.65 -4.00 30.95
C LEU A 225 -16.39 -4.72 30.45
N TRP A 226 -15.70 -5.46 31.32
CA TRP A 226 -14.51 -6.21 30.96
C TRP A 226 -14.85 -7.42 30.08
N GLY A 227 -15.95 -8.09 30.35
CA GLY A 227 -16.46 -9.19 29.52
C GLY A 227 -16.88 -8.75 28.12
N LEU A 228 -17.49 -7.58 27.98
CA LEU A 228 -17.88 -7.04 26.67
C LEU A 228 -16.66 -6.64 25.81
N ASN A 229 -15.61 -6.11 26.42
CA ASN A 229 -14.39 -5.73 25.70
C ASN A 229 -13.57 -6.96 25.25
N ALA A 230 -13.60 -8.05 26.02
CA ALA A 230 -12.99 -9.32 25.63
C ALA A 230 -13.71 -9.96 24.44
N LEU A 231 -15.03 -9.85 24.37
CA LEU A 231 -15.84 -10.38 23.28
C LEU A 231 -15.69 -9.58 21.98
N ALA A 232 -15.54 -8.26 22.08
CA ALA A 232 -15.35 -7.38 20.92
C ALA A 232 -13.97 -7.55 20.25
N ASN A 233 -12.96 -8.03 20.99
CA ASN A 233 -11.61 -8.22 20.46
C ASN A 233 -11.35 -9.64 19.90
N SER A 234 -12.26 -10.59 20.10
CA SER A 234 -12.11 -11.98 19.62
C SER A 234 -12.45 -12.16 18.15
N THR A 235 -13.06 -11.16 17.49
CA THR A 235 -13.49 -11.24 16.07
C THR A 235 -12.46 -10.70 15.07
N ARG A 236 -11.25 -10.32 15.50
CA ARG A 236 -10.17 -9.84 14.61
C ARG A 236 -8.95 -10.77 14.62
N ARG A 237 -9.17 -12.06 14.45
CA ARG A 237 -8.14 -12.99 14.00
C ARG A 237 -8.60 -13.64 12.72
N SER A 238 -8.33 -12.99 11.60
CA SER A 238 -8.31 -13.66 10.30
C SER A 238 -6.87 -14.08 10.02
N SER A 239 -6.64 -15.35 10.16
CA SER A 239 -5.46 -16.07 9.74
C SER A 239 -5.31 -16.01 8.23
N GLY A 240 -4.19 -15.49 7.74
CA GLY A 240 -3.75 -15.67 6.37
C GLY A 240 -3.35 -17.13 6.17
N PHE A 241 -4.02 -17.81 5.28
CA PHE A 241 -3.59 -19.11 4.77
C PHE A 241 -3.18 -18.93 3.32
N GLY A 242 -1.94 -19.28 3.01
CA GLY A 242 -1.37 -19.27 1.68
C GLY A 242 -2.05 -20.27 0.76
N GLY A 243 -2.09 -19.97 -0.51
CA GLY A 243 -2.57 -20.83 -1.56
C GLY A 243 -1.72 -20.66 -2.82
N TRP A 244 -1.06 -21.68 -3.19
CA TRP A 244 -0.36 -21.95 -4.42
C TRP A 244 -1.25 -21.77 -5.65
N GLY A 245 -0.65 -21.39 -6.77
CA GLY A 245 -1.27 -21.49 -8.08
C GLY A 245 -0.39 -20.91 -9.17
N GLY A 246 0.48 -21.71 -9.75
CA GLY A 246 1.15 -21.42 -11.00
C GLY A 246 0.14 -21.51 -12.16
N GLY A 247 0.39 -20.76 -13.21
CA GLY A 247 -0.35 -20.76 -14.46
C GLY A 247 0.46 -20.08 -15.53
N ASP A 248 1.23 -20.86 -16.29
CA ASP A 248 1.77 -20.54 -17.60
C ASP A 248 0.65 -20.18 -18.57
N GLY A 249 0.88 -19.21 -19.44
CA GLY A 249 -0.05 -18.85 -20.49
C GLY A 249 0.49 -17.73 -21.37
N GLY A 250 1.28 -18.07 -22.36
CA GLY A 250 1.08 -17.92 -23.78
C GLY A 250 0.99 -16.50 -24.31
N GLY A 251 2.03 -16.10 -25.05
CA GLY A 251 2.16 -14.83 -25.74
C GLY A 251 1.14 -14.67 -26.87
N PHE A 252 0.87 -13.40 -27.19
CA PHE A 252 0.56 -12.95 -28.54
C PHE A 252 1.26 -11.63 -28.78
N GLY A 253 2.19 -11.64 -29.74
CA GLY A 253 2.83 -10.47 -30.25
C GLY A 253 1.85 -9.64 -31.07
N GLY A 254 1.91 -8.35 -30.87
CA GLY A 254 1.29 -7.34 -31.71
C GLY A 254 2.30 -6.22 -31.88
N GLY A 255 3.03 -6.24 -32.99
CA GLY A 255 3.90 -5.15 -33.39
C GLY A 255 3.07 -3.96 -33.81
N GLY A 256 3.41 -2.79 -33.33
CA GLY A 256 2.82 -1.54 -33.73
C GLY A 256 3.66 -0.38 -33.22
N PHE A 257 4.33 0.29 -34.13
CA PHE A 257 4.90 1.63 -34.07
C PHE A 257 5.45 2.12 -32.72
N GLY A 258 6.78 2.16 -32.61
CA GLY A 258 7.58 3.05 -31.73
C GLY A 258 7.10 3.35 -30.31
N GLY A 259 6.29 2.50 -29.73
CA GLY A 259 5.72 2.68 -28.39
C GLY A 259 6.64 2.09 -27.32
N PHE A 260 6.73 2.74 -26.16
CA PHE A 260 7.34 2.20 -24.98
C PHE A 260 6.68 0.85 -24.62
N SER A 261 7.47 -0.19 -24.44
CA SER A 261 7.01 -1.49 -23.93
C SER A 261 7.78 -1.84 -22.66
N GLY A 262 7.15 -2.59 -21.77
CA GLY A 262 7.82 -3.13 -20.61
C GLY A 262 8.94 -4.10 -21.00
N GLY A 263 10.03 -4.08 -20.28
CA GLY A 263 11.25 -4.89 -20.54
C GLY A 263 11.17 -6.33 -20.05
N GLY A 264 9.97 -6.82 -19.65
CA GLY A 264 9.77 -8.19 -19.19
C GLY A 264 9.94 -8.39 -17.69
N GLY A 265 10.01 -7.32 -16.93
CA GLY A 265 10.15 -7.35 -15.46
C GLY A 265 8.92 -7.88 -14.73
N SER A 266 9.13 -8.29 -13.49
CA SER A 266 8.09 -8.78 -12.58
C SER A 266 8.11 -8.03 -11.25
N PHE A 267 6.93 -7.85 -10.68
CA PHE A 267 6.72 -7.16 -9.40
C PHE A 267 6.52 -8.16 -8.26
N GLY A 268 7.03 -7.83 -7.06
CA GLY A 268 6.98 -8.68 -5.88
C GLY A 268 5.96 -8.28 -4.81
N GLY A 269 5.11 -7.28 -5.11
CA GLY A 269 4.19 -6.73 -4.11
C GLY A 269 4.84 -5.77 -3.11
N GLY A 270 6.13 -5.43 -3.30
CA GLY A 270 6.80 -4.38 -2.53
C GLY A 270 6.32 -2.99 -2.93
N GLY A 271 6.53 -2.03 -2.03
CA GLY A 271 6.18 -0.63 -2.25
C GLY A 271 5.61 0.05 -1.03
N ALA A 272 5.16 1.26 -1.21
CA ALA A 272 4.47 2.02 -0.17
C ALA A 272 3.34 2.85 -0.76
N GLY A 273 2.37 3.19 0.09
CA GLY A 273 1.23 3.98 -0.29
C GLY A 273 0.93 5.13 0.67
N GLY A 274 0.02 5.96 0.23
CA GLY A 274 -0.52 7.06 1.01
C GLY A 274 -1.93 7.41 0.60
N SER A 275 -2.61 8.15 1.46
CA SER A 275 -3.95 8.69 1.21
C SER A 275 -4.03 10.13 1.66
N TRP A 276 -4.94 10.90 1.08
CA TRP A 276 -5.16 12.31 1.37
C TRP A 276 -6.62 12.66 1.50
#